data_edcc5ebf24ca4d1ae13505c6f031c542
#
_entry.id   edcc5ebf24ca4d1ae13505c6f031c542
#
_cell.length_a   1.000
_cell.length_b   1.000
_cell.length_c   1.000
_cell.angle_alpha   90.00
_cell.angle_beta   90.00
_cell.angle_gamma   90.00
#
_symmetry.space_group_name_H-M   'P 1'
#
loop_
_entity.id
_entity.type
_entity.pdbx_description
1 polymer ?
#
loop_
_entity_poly.entity_id
_entity_poly.type
_entity_poly.pdbx_seq_one_letter_code
_entity_poly.pdbx_strand_id
1 'polypeptide(L)'
;MGLSCQTRTQRHCPFETHGGIMGILDGRIALVTGGGRGIGRAISELLASEGATVAINYRRDKEAAEETQRAILDAGGLATIHQGSNDIPAENVALVKDVLSVHSGIDIAILNGGIASKGRSIADTEAEELWQLVATHALGPHQLCRALIPSMRTRGRGDIVFISSVATSGMSANGAPYNMGKAAMEALALTLAKEERLNNIRVNIVAPGLVETDMGVRLARAMTGRREMDDLRSMDEAAPFGRVCQPEDIANAVLWFCSPSASY
;
A
#
# COMPACT_ATOMS: atom_id res chain seq x y z
N MET A 1 12.63 42.78 -47.14
CA MET A 1 12.38 42.72 -45.69
C MET A 1 12.30 41.25 -45.30
N GLY A 2 13.42 40.72 -44.81
CA GLY A 2 13.52 39.30 -44.44
C GLY A 2 13.10 39.09 -42.98
N LEU A 3 12.26 38.12 -42.74
CA LEU A 3 11.95 37.60 -41.40
C LEU A 3 12.76 36.32 -41.19
N SER A 4 13.75 36.40 -40.31
CA SER A 4 14.60 35.29 -39.89
C SER A 4 13.81 34.35 -38.95
N CYS A 5 13.73 33.09 -39.38
CA CYS A 5 13.25 31.99 -38.58
C CYS A 5 14.32 31.67 -37.51
N GLN A 6 14.03 31.97 -36.24
CA GLN A 6 14.88 31.55 -35.12
C GLN A 6 14.65 30.08 -34.81
N THR A 7 15.67 29.32 -34.94
CA THR A 7 15.79 27.88 -34.60
C THR A 7 15.55 27.64 -33.11
N ARG A 8 14.53 26.82 -32.80
CA ARG A 8 14.28 26.26 -31.47
C ARG A 8 15.44 25.37 -31.12
N THR A 9 16.22 25.76 -30.13
CA THR A 9 17.23 24.92 -29.48
C THR A 9 16.58 23.67 -28.92
N GLN A 10 16.93 22.52 -29.44
CA GLN A 10 16.67 21.21 -28.84
C GLN A 10 17.34 21.16 -27.48
N ARG A 11 16.54 21.04 -26.43
CA ARG A 11 17.05 20.69 -25.11
C ARG A 11 17.50 19.22 -25.18
N HIS A 12 18.79 19.02 -25.08
CA HIS A 12 19.40 17.71 -24.86
C HIS A 12 18.82 17.12 -23.58
N CYS A 13 18.23 15.94 -23.69
CA CYS A 13 17.88 15.08 -22.58
C CYS A 13 19.14 14.28 -22.19
N PRO A 14 19.73 14.41 -21.02
CA PRO A 14 20.95 13.71 -20.64
C PRO A 14 20.60 12.36 -20.02
N PHE A 15 20.09 11.41 -20.79
CA PHE A 15 19.93 10.02 -20.35
C PHE A 15 20.33 9.07 -21.49
N GLU A 16 21.64 8.94 -21.68
CA GLU A 16 22.22 7.74 -22.26
C GLU A 16 22.77 6.89 -21.11
N THR A 17 22.04 5.86 -20.70
CA THR A 17 22.58 4.77 -19.89
C THR A 17 22.13 3.45 -20.49
N HIS A 18 23.10 2.60 -20.68
CA HIS A 18 23.12 1.19 -21.01
C HIS A 18 21.73 0.48 -21.05
N GLY A 19 21.31 0.09 -22.19
CA GLY A 19 20.40 -0.92 -22.75
C GLY A 19 19.34 -1.66 -21.90
N GLY A 20 18.84 -1.12 -20.79
CA GLY A 20 17.69 -1.63 -20.05
C GLY A 20 16.56 -0.61 -20.12
N ILE A 21 15.32 -1.07 -20.31
CA ILE A 21 14.14 -0.21 -20.18
C ILE A 21 14.11 0.25 -18.72
N MET A 22 14.31 1.54 -18.48
CA MET A 22 14.19 2.14 -17.14
C MET A 22 12.74 2.01 -16.67
N GLY A 23 12.53 1.46 -15.48
CA GLY A 23 11.23 1.40 -14.84
C GLY A 23 10.72 2.81 -14.48
N ILE A 24 9.42 2.98 -14.40
CA ILE A 24 8.82 4.30 -14.11
C ILE A 24 9.07 4.78 -12.66
N LEU A 25 9.60 3.90 -11.80
CA LEU A 25 9.92 4.16 -10.40
C LEU A 25 11.42 4.05 -10.10
N ASP A 26 12.27 4.04 -11.12
CA ASP A 26 13.72 3.92 -10.96
C ASP A 26 14.29 4.90 -9.93
N GLY A 27 15.11 4.37 -9.02
CA GLY A 27 15.76 5.14 -7.96
C GLY A 27 14.85 5.57 -6.81
N ARG A 28 13.57 5.20 -6.81
CA ARG A 28 12.65 5.46 -5.70
C ARG A 28 12.68 4.35 -4.67
N ILE A 29 12.49 4.71 -3.41
CA ILE A 29 12.45 3.79 -2.27
C ILE A 29 11.01 3.70 -1.77
N ALA A 30 10.45 2.49 -1.75
CA ALA A 30 9.09 2.20 -1.35
C ALA A 30 9.04 1.38 -0.05
N LEU A 31 8.34 1.87 0.97
CA LEU A 31 7.97 1.08 2.15
C LEU A 31 6.57 0.52 1.96
N VAL A 32 6.41 -0.82 2.02
CA VAL A 32 5.12 -1.50 1.93
C VAL A 32 4.80 -2.21 3.24
N THR A 33 3.81 -1.71 4.00
CA THR A 33 3.40 -2.37 5.25
C THR A 33 2.58 -3.63 4.95
N GLY A 34 2.91 -4.73 5.66
CA GLY A 34 2.33 -6.03 5.33
C GLY A 34 2.66 -6.50 3.91
N GLY A 35 3.86 -6.16 3.42
CA GLY A 35 4.29 -6.37 2.04
C GLY A 35 4.64 -7.80 1.66
N GLY A 36 4.64 -8.75 2.61
CA GLY A 36 5.09 -10.12 2.36
C GLY A 36 4.03 -11.10 1.84
N ARG A 37 2.74 -10.73 1.75
CA ARG A 37 1.68 -11.61 1.25
C ARG A 37 0.47 -10.85 0.70
N GLY A 38 -0.38 -11.57 -0.04
CA GLY A 38 -1.64 -11.06 -0.58
C GLY A 38 -1.45 -9.76 -1.37
N ILE A 39 -2.30 -8.77 -1.13
CA ILE A 39 -2.22 -7.45 -1.79
C ILE A 39 -0.84 -6.81 -1.62
N GLY A 40 -0.27 -6.87 -0.40
CA GLY A 40 1.04 -6.29 -0.11
C GLY A 40 2.16 -6.92 -0.93
N ARG A 41 2.15 -8.25 -1.11
CA ARG A 41 3.11 -8.96 -1.96
C ARG A 41 3.02 -8.50 -3.42
N ALA A 42 1.80 -8.50 -3.99
CA ALA A 42 1.60 -8.06 -5.36
C ALA A 42 2.07 -6.60 -5.59
N ILE A 43 1.80 -5.73 -4.62
CA ILE A 43 2.31 -4.35 -4.64
C ILE A 43 3.85 -4.33 -4.59
N SER A 44 4.46 -5.09 -3.67
CA SER A 44 5.92 -5.13 -3.51
C SER A 44 6.62 -5.62 -4.78
N GLU A 45 6.13 -6.71 -5.37
CA GLU A 45 6.66 -7.28 -6.60
C GLU A 45 6.50 -6.32 -7.80
N LEU A 46 5.33 -5.70 -7.95
CA LEU A 46 5.07 -4.76 -9.05
C LEU A 46 5.91 -3.48 -8.92
N LEU A 47 5.99 -2.87 -7.74
CA LEU A 47 6.82 -1.67 -7.56
C LEU A 47 8.31 -1.97 -7.81
N ALA A 48 8.79 -3.15 -7.40
CA ALA A 48 10.17 -3.58 -7.66
C ALA A 48 10.41 -3.82 -9.16
N SER A 49 9.48 -4.42 -9.89
CA SER A 49 9.61 -4.63 -11.34
C SER A 49 9.63 -3.32 -12.13
N GLU A 50 9.08 -2.25 -11.56
CA GLU A 50 9.10 -0.89 -12.11
C GLU A 50 10.31 -0.06 -11.62
N GLY A 51 11.30 -0.70 -11.00
CA GLY A 51 12.59 -0.09 -10.64
C GLY A 51 12.67 0.48 -9.23
N ALA A 52 11.63 0.38 -8.40
CA ALA A 52 11.72 0.80 -7.02
C ALA A 52 12.56 -0.17 -6.17
N THR A 53 13.30 0.36 -5.20
CA THR A 53 13.83 -0.44 -4.10
C THR A 53 12.75 -0.60 -3.04
N VAL A 54 12.36 -1.83 -2.69
CA VAL A 54 11.22 -2.10 -1.82
C VAL A 54 11.66 -2.52 -0.43
N ALA A 55 11.26 -1.76 0.60
CA ALA A 55 11.33 -2.13 2.00
C ALA A 55 10.03 -2.85 2.39
N ILE A 56 10.09 -4.17 2.52
CA ILE A 56 8.95 -5.03 2.83
C ILE A 56 8.80 -5.07 4.36
N ASN A 57 7.73 -4.49 4.90
CA ASN A 57 7.42 -4.65 6.31
C ASN A 57 6.58 -5.88 6.57
N TYR A 58 6.89 -6.59 7.64
CA TYR A 58 6.11 -7.71 8.17
C TYR A 58 5.98 -7.60 9.70
N ARG A 59 4.91 -8.20 10.24
CA ARG A 59 4.68 -8.22 11.70
C ARG A 59 5.22 -9.51 12.35
N ARG A 60 4.77 -10.67 11.89
CA ARG A 60 5.06 -12.00 12.47
C ARG A 60 5.55 -13.01 11.44
N ASP A 61 5.05 -12.92 10.23
CA ASP A 61 5.28 -13.88 9.15
C ASP A 61 6.55 -13.48 8.38
N LYS A 62 7.69 -13.82 8.98
CA LYS A 62 9.01 -13.54 8.40
C LYS A 62 9.23 -14.35 7.13
N GLU A 63 8.78 -15.60 7.13
CA GLU A 63 8.95 -16.53 6.01
C GLU A 63 8.27 -15.99 4.74
N ALA A 64 7.03 -15.54 4.84
CA ALA A 64 6.34 -14.93 3.71
C ALA A 64 7.02 -13.64 3.22
N ALA A 65 7.62 -12.85 4.12
CA ALA A 65 8.39 -11.67 3.72
C ALA A 65 9.70 -12.05 3.02
N GLU A 66 10.40 -13.08 3.48
CA GLU A 66 11.61 -13.63 2.86
C GLU A 66 11.32 -14.26 1.49
N GLU A 67 10.20 -14.94 1.33
CA GLU A 67 9.74 -15.46 0.02
C GLU A 67 9.50 -14.34 -0.99
N THR A 68 8.78 -13.30 -0.57
CA THR A 68 8.53 -12.12 -1.43
C THR A 68 9.83 -11.40 -1.78
N GLN A 69 10.72 -11.22 -0.82
CA GLN A 69 12.04 -10.63 -1.06
C GLN A 69 12.81 -11.46 -2.08
N ARG A 70 12.86 -12.78 -1.91
CA ARG A 70 13.57 -13.68 -2.84
C ARG A 70 13.00 -13.60 -4.24
N ALA A 71 11.66 -13.62 -4.39
CA ALA A 71 11.02 -13.48 -5.70
C ALA A 71 11.41 -12.17 -6.40
N ILE A 72 11.48 -11.05 -5.66
CA ILE A 72 11.92 -9.76 -6.20
C ILE A 72 13.40 -9.81 -6.62
N LEU A 73 14.28 -10.37 -5.78
CA LEU A 73 15.71 -10.47 -6.08
C LEU A 73 15.98 -11.39 -7.28
N ASP A 74 15.29 -12.53 -7.37
CA ASP A 74 15.40 -13.49 -8.48
C ASP A 74 14.93 -12.88 -9.81
N ALA A 75 13.98 -11.93 -9.75
CA ALA A 75 13.52 -11.15 -10.89
C ALA A 75 14.45 -9.95 -11.23
N GLY A 76 15.55 -9.76 -10.49
CA GLY A 76 16.52 -8.68 -10.72
C GLY A 76 16.17 -7.35 -10.05
N GLY A 77 15.12 -7.30 -9.25
CA GLY A 77 14.73 -6.14 -8.45
C GLY A 77 15.53 -6.00 -7.15
N LEU A 78 15.21 -5.00 -6.34
CA LEU A 78 15.85 -4.74 -5.05
C LEU A 78 14.82 -4.73 -3.93
N ALA A 79 15.05 -5.51 -2.87
CA ALA A 79 14.17 -5.55 -1.70
C ALA A 79 14.93 -5.84 -0.40
N THR A 80 14.43 -5.27 0.69
CA THR A 80 14.84 -5.55 2.09
C THR A 80 13.62 -5.88 2.92
N ILE A 81 13.80 -6.62 4.03
CA ILE A 81 12.70 -6.97 4.94
C ILE A 81 12.89 -6.28 6.29
N HIS A 82 11.80 -5.78 6.87
CA HIS A 82 11.81 -5.00 8.10
C HIS A 82 10.66 -5.42 9.01
N GLN A 83 10.97 -5.83 10.25
CA GLN A 83 9.96 -6.22 11.21
C GLN A 83 9.38 -4.99 11.92
N GLY A 84 8.07 -4.97 12.12
CA GLY A 84 7.38 -3.96 12.91
C GLY A 84 5.87 -4.13 12.88
N SER A 85 5.21 -3.85 13.98
CA SER A 85 3.76 -3.94 14.13
C SER A 85 3.13 -2.55 14.00
N ASN A 86 2.17 -2.40 13.10
CA ASN A 86 1.53 -1.12 12.83
C ASN A 86 0.69 -0.60 14.02
N ASP A 87 0.20 -1.49 14.90
CA ASP A 87 -0.60 -1.15 16.07
C ASP A 87 0.23 -0.72 17.30
N ILE A 88 1.56 -0.77 17.20
CA ILE A 88 2.47 -0.39 18.28
C ILE A 88 3.25 0.88 17.90
N PRO A 89 2.98 2.05 18.54
CA PRO A 89 3.60 3.31 18.15
C PRO A 89 5.13 3.30 18.17
N ALA A 90 5.75 2.64 19.14
CA ALA A 90 7.22 2.56 19.24
C ALA A 90 7.82 1.75 18.09
N GLU A 91 7.12 0.69 17.63
CA GLU A 91 7.58 -0.12 16.51
C GLU A 91 7.44 0.60 15.16
N ASN A 92 6.44 1.48 14.99
CA ASN A 92 6.35 2.34 13.80
C ASN A 92 7.56 3.28 13.69
N VAL A 93 7.98 3.88 14.80
CA VAL A 93 9.17 4.72 14.82
C VAL A 93 10.44 3.92 14.56
N ALA A 94 10.55 2.74 15.17
CA ALA A 94 11.69 1.84 14.97
C ALA A 94 11.77 1.35 13.52
N LEU A 95 10.63 0.98 12.92
CA LEU A 95 10.53 0.57 11.52
C LEU A 95 11.07 1.64 10.56
N VAL A 96 10.63 2.88 10.72
CA VAL A 96 11.10 3.97 9.85
C VAL A 96 12.60 4.21 10.04
N LYS A 97 13.11 4.17 11.28
CA LYS A 97 14.55 4.30 11.54
C LYS A 97 15.34 3.14 10.92
N ASP A 98 14.83 1.93 11.00
CA ASP A 98 15.49 0.75 10.44
C ASP A 98 15.56 0.86 8.91
N VAL A 99 14.47 1.22 8.24
CA VAL A 99 14.46 1.47 6.80
C VAL A 99 15.44 2.57 6.41
N LEU A 100 15.45 3.70 7.15
CA LEU A 100 16.36 4.82 6.89
C LEU A 100 17.84 4.52 7.21
N SER A 101 18.11 3.48 8.00
CA SER A 101 19.51 3.03 8.26
C SER A 101 20.11 2.29 7.07
N VAL A 102 19.25 1.71 6.22
CA VAL A 102 19.63 0.92 5.04
C VAL A 102 19.49 1.73 3.76
N HIS A 103 18.49 2.62 3.70
CA HIS A 103 18.13 3.38 2.51
C HIS A 103 18.29 4.88 2.72
N SER A 104 18.63 5.62 1.67
CA SER A 104 18.88 7.07 1.70
C SER A 104 17.62 7.92 1.94
N GLY A 105 16.43 7.33 2.01
CA GLY A 105 15.15 8.01 2.23
C GLY A 105 13.97 7.08 1.95
N ILE A 106 12.75 7.62 2.00
CA ILE A 106 11.52 6.94 1.63
C ILE A 106 10.74 7.88 0.71
N ASP A 107 10.46 7.44 -0.52
CA ASP A 107 9.74 8.21 -1.54
C ASP A 107 8.28 7.77 -1.65
N ILE A 108 8.01 6.50 -1.38
CA ILE A 108 6.69 5.87 -1.50
C ILE A 108 6.39 5.13 -0.20
N ALA A 109 5.19 5.33 0.34
CA ALA A 109 4.71 4.60 1.51
C ALA A 109 3.33 3.99 1.23
N ILE A 110 3.23 2.66 1.26
CA ILE A 110 1.99 1.92 1.07
C ILE A 110 1.51 1.39 2.41
N LEU A 111 0.44 1.98 2.92
CA LEU A 111 -0.17 1.61 4.19
C LEU A 111 -1.22 0.51 3.94
N ASN A 112 -0.73 -0.72 3.75
CA ASN A 112 -1.53 -1.89 3.42
C ASN A 112 -1.78 -2.80 4.64
N GLY A 113 -0.89 -2.79 5.63
CA GLY A 113 -0.99 -3.66 6.81
C GLY A 113 -2.35 -3.54 7.52
N GLY A 114 -3.02 -4.68 7.74
CA GLY A 114 -4.35 -4.69 8.33
C GLY A 114 -4.76 -6.07 8.84
N ILE A 115 -5.86 -6.09 9.59
CA ILE A 115 -6.50 -7.29 10.14
C ILE A 115 -8.00 -7.25 9.89
N ALA A 116 -8.65 -8.42 9.83
CA ALA A 116 -10.10 -8.53 9.71
C ALA A 116 -10.78 -8.51 11.09
N SER A 117 -12.03 -8.05 11.13
CA SER A 117 -12.93 -8.21 12.29
C SER A 117 -13.41 -9.66 12.42
N LYS A 118 -13.83 -10.03 13.63
CA LYS A 118 -14.42 -11.35 13.92
C LYS A 118 -15.87 -11.47 13.44
N GLY A 119 -16.48 -10.38 12.96
CA GLY A 119 -17.84 -10.40 12.42
C GLY A 119 -18.94 -10.51 13.47
N ARG A 120 -18.76 -9.89 14.65
CA ARG A 120 -19.74 -9.86 15.73
C ARG A 120 -20.62 -8.61 15.66
N SER A 121 -21.83 -8.70 16.24
CA SER A 121 -22.68 -7.55 16.46
C SER A 121 -22.01 -6.55 17.41
N ILE A 122 -22.46 -5.29 17.43
CA ILE A 122 -21.93 -4.27 18.36
C ILE A 122 -22.11 -4.74 19.80
N ALA A 123 -23.23 -5.38 20.12
CA ALA A 123 -23.53 -5.85 21.46
C ALA A 123 -22.59 -6.98 21.93
N ASP A 124 -22.07 -7.78 20.99
CA ASP A 124 -21.23 -8.95 21.25
C ASP A 124 -19.74 -8.71 20.96
N THR A 125 -19.37 -7.50 20.50
CA THR A 125 -18.00 -7.14 20.21
C THR A 125 -17.25 -6.84 21.49
N GLU A 126 -16.17 -7.58 21.73
CA GLU A 126 -15.25 -7.33 22.86
C GLU A 126 -14.51 -5.99 22.65
N ALA A 127 -14.30 -5.25 23.74
CA ALA A 127 -13.60 -3.97 23.70
C ALA A 127 -12.19 -4.10 23.12
N GLU A 128 -11.51 -5.18 23.41
CA GLU A 128 -10.15 -5.50 22.93
C GLU A 128 -10.10 -5.63 21.40
N GLU A 129 -11.13 -6.23 20.79
CA GLU A 129 -11.24 -6.33 19.34
C GLU A 129 -11.39 -4.95 18.70
N LEU A 130 -12.27 -4.11 19.26
CA LEU A 130 -12.45 -2.74 18.80
C LEU A 130 -11.14 -1.94 18.88
N TRP A 131 -10.48 -1.98 20.04
CA TRP A 131 -9.21 -1.28 20.24
C TRP A 131 -8.14 -1.77 19.26
N GLN A 132 -8.00 -3.07 19.07
CA GLN A 132 -7.00 -3.64 18.18
C GLN A 132 -7.24 -3.21 16.72
N LEU A 133 -8.49 -3.22 16.26
CA LEU A 133 -8.82 -2.81 14.89
C LEU A 133 -8.61 -1.32 14.66
N VAL A 134 -9.04 -0.48 15.58
CA VAL A 134 -8.80 0.97 15.50
C VAL A 134 -7.30 1.27 15.60
N ALA A 135 -6.58 0.61 16.50
CA ALA A 135 -5.12 0.76 16.60
C ALA A 135 -4.42 0.39 15.29
N THR A 136 -4.78 -0.75 14.68
CA THR A 136 -4.14 -1.23 13.45
C THR A 136 -4.47 -0.37 12.24
N HIS A 137 -5.74 0.06 12.09
CA HIS A 137 -6.21 0.71 10.87
C HIS A 137 -6.18 2.25 10.92
N ALA A 138 -6.14 2.85 12.10
CA ALA A 138 -6.17 4.30 12.26
C ALA A 138 -4.98 4.86 13.03
N LEU A 139 -4.79 4.45 14.29
CA LEU A 139 -3.77 5.03 15.15
C LEU A 139 -2.36 4.68 14.69
N GLY A 140 -2.13 3.44 14.27
CA GLY A 140 -0.85 2.97 13.73
C GLY A 140 -0.46 3.69 12.44
N PRO A 141 -1.31 3.74 11.42
CA PRO A 141 -1.09 4.56 10.23
C PRO A 141 -0.78 6.03 10.52
N HIS A 142 -1.48 6.65 11.48
CA HIS A 142 -1.16 8.01 11.91
C HIS A 142 0.27 8.12 12.46
N GLN A 143 0.67 7.22 13.37
CA GLN A 143 2.02 7.22 13.95
C GLN A 143 3.10 6.93 12.91
N LEU A 144 2.81 6.03 11.97
CA LEU A 144 3.72 5.73 10.87
C LEU A 144 3.91 6.95 9.96
N CYS A 145 2.83 7.61 9.54
CA CYS A 145 2.90 8.86 8.76
C CYS A 145 3.69 9.94 9.49
N ARG A 146 3.46 10.13 10.80
CA ARG A 146 4.23 11.07 11.61
C ARG A 146 5.73 10.79 11.58
N ALA A 147 6.15 9.52 11.53
CA ALA A 147 7.56 9.14 11.47
C ALA A 147 8.13 9.28 10.04
N LEU A 148 7.33 9.04 9.00
CA LEU A 148 7.73 9.08 7.59
C LEU A 148 7.90 10.51 7.05
N ILE A 149 6.96 11.40 7.35
CA ILE A 149 6.84 12.74 6.76
C ILE A 149 8.14 13.54 6.81
N PRO A 150 8.91 13.60 7.94
CA PRO A 150 10.16 14.37 7.98
C PRO A 150 11.16 13.93 6.92
N SER A 151 11.30 12.63 6.67
CA SER A 151 12.16 12.09 5.61
C SER A 151 11.58 12.37 4.22
N MET A 152 10.29 12.15 4.04
CA MET A 152 9.63 12.35 2.73
C MET A 152 9.68 13.81 2.26
N ARG A 153 9.59 14.79 3.19
CA ARG A 153 9.73 16.23 2.87
C ARG A 153 11.09 16.61 2.32
N THR A 154 12.14 15.80 2.56
CA THR A 154 13.48 16.04 1.99
C THR A 154 13.62 15.48 0.57
N ARG A 155 12.62 14.76 0.08
CA ARG A 155 12.59 14.17 -1.27
C ARG A 155 11.91 15.10 -2.26
N GLY A 156 12.25 15.00 -3.52
CA GLY A 156 11.63 15.84 -4.58
C GLY A 156 10.14 15.57 -4.78
N ARG A 157 9.68 14.36 -4.44
CA ARG A 157 8.27 13.91 -4.51
C ARG A 157 8.04 12.76 -3.56
N GLY A 158 6.97 12.83 -2.79
CA GLY A 158 6.47 11.75 -1.96
C GLY A 158 5.11 11.22 -2.45
N ASP A 159 4.88 9.92 -2.30
CA ASP A 159 3.58 9.29 -2.55
C ASP A 159 3.18 8.39 -1.39
N ILE A 160 2.03 8.66 -0.77
CA ILE A 160 1.44 7.82 0.28
C ILE A 160 0.14 7.24 -0.24
N VAL A 161 0.00 5.91 -0.22
CA VAL A 161 -1.23 5.24 -0.63
C VAL A 161 -1.76 4.39 0.51
N PHE A 162 -2.98 4.68 0.92
CA PHE A 162 -3.70 3.91 1.93
C PHE A 162 -4.56 2.82 1.26
N ILE A 163 -4.41 1.57 1.70
CA ILE A 163 -5.30 0.50 1.28
C ILE A 163 -6.47 0.41 2.25
N SER A 164 -7.57 1.05 1.86
CA SER A 164 -8.83 1.08 2.60
C SER A 164 -9.71 -0.14 2.27
N SER A 165 -11.02 0.05 2.18
CA SER A 165 -11.98 -0.98 1.82
C SER A 165 -13.31 -0.34 1.41
N VAL A 166 -14.07 -0.99 0.52
CA VAL A 166 -15.48 -0.64 0.26
C VAL A 166 -16.38 -0.73 1.52
N ALA A 167 -15.86 -1.31 2.59
CA ALA A 167 -16.54 -1.33 3.89
C ALA A 167 -16.83 0.07 4.44
N THR A 168 -16.08 1.10 4.03
CA THR A 168 -16.29 2.51 4.43
C THR A 168 -17.54 3.12 3.82
N SER A 169 -18.02 2.62 2.68
CA SER A 169 -19.27 3.04 2.06
C SER A 169 -20.41 2.05 2.30
N GLY A 170 -20.11 0.74 2.38
CA GLY A 170 -21.13 -0.29 2.58
C GLY A 170 -21.63 -0.44 4.02
N MET A 171 -20.81 -0.12 5.00
CA MET A 171 -21.12 -0.17 6.45
C MET A 171 -21.91 -1.41 6.87
N SER A 172 -21.46 -2.59 6.44
CA SER A 172 -22.18 -3.85 6.67
C SER A 172 -22.38 -4.13 8.16
N ALA A 173 -23.48 -4.76 8.49
CA ALA A 173 -23.75 -5.28 9.83
C ALA A 173 -22.62 -6.22 10.28
N ASN A 174 -22.39 -6.31 11.58
CA ASN A 174 -21.33 -7.09 12.22
C ASN A 174 -19.89 -6.69 11.84
N GLY A 175 -19.71 -5.54 11.20
CA GLY A 175 -18.42 -5.02 10.77
C GLY A 175 -17.94 -3.78 11.54
N ALA A 176 -18.63 -3.37 12.61
CA ALA A 176 -18.40 -2.08 13.25
C ALA A 176 -16.93 -1.76 13.56
N PRO A 177 -16.12 -2.63 14.20
CA PRO A 177 -14.73 -2.31 14.51
C PRO A 177 -13.87 -2.08 13.25
N TYR A 178 -14.08 -2.88 12.21
CA TYR A 178 -13.37 -2.74 10.95
C TYR A 178 -13.82 -1.47 10.19
N ASN A 179 -15.14 -1.26 10.08
CA ASN A 179 -15.70 -0.07 9.42
C ASN A 179 -15.20 1.22 10.07
N MET A 180 -15.21 1.28 11.42
CA MET A 180 -14.68 2.41 12.18
C MET A 180 -13.19 2.65 11.91
N GLY A 181 -12.38 1.59 11.95
CA GLY A 181 -10.94 1.68 11.70
C GLY A 181 -10.63 2.18 10.29
N LYS A 182 -11.32 1.63 9.27
CA LYS A 182 -11.11 2.02 7.87
C LYS A 182 -11.66 3.43 7.57
N ALA A 183 -12.79 3.82 8.12
CA ALA A 183 -13.32 5.18 7.99
C ALA A 183 -12.37 6.21 8.62
N ALA A 184 -11.82 5.91 9.80
CA ALA A 184 -10.82 6.77 10.44
C ALA A 184 -9.51 6.84 9.63
N MET A 185 -9.08 5.73 8.99
CA MET A 185 -7.96 5.73 8.05
C MET A 185 -8.18 6.68 6.88
N GLU A 186 -9.37 6.68 6.27
CA GLU A 186 -9.70 7.58 5.16
C GLU A 186 -9.73 9.04 5.60
N ALA A 187 -10.29 9.34 6.77
CA ALA A 187 -10.25 10.67 7.34
C ALA A 187 -8.80 11.17 7.55
N LEU A 188 -7.91 10.30 8.04
CA LEU A 188 -6.47 10.60 8.14
C LEU A 188 -5.87 10.90 6.77
N ALA A 189 -6.11 10.04 5.77
CA ALA A 189 -5.56 10.20 4.43
C ALA A 189 -5.99 11.52 3.78
N LEU A 190 -7.29 11.86 3.85
CA LEU A 190 -7.85 13.09 3.29
C LEU A 190 -7.31 14.35 3.99
N THR A 191 -7.08 14.26 5.30
CA THR A 191 -6.46 15.36 6.07
C THR A 191 -5.00 15.53 5.66
N LEU A 192 -4.25 14.45 5.66
CA LEU A 192 -2.83 14.44 5.32
C LEU A 192 -2.57 14.95 3.90
N ALA A 193 -3.44 14.61 2.94
CA ALA A 193 -3.36 15.12 1.57
C ALA A 193 -3.39 16.66 1.51
N LYS A 194 -4.19 17.29 2.36
CA LYS A 194 -4.29 18.75 2.44
C LYS A 194 -3.10 19.39 3.15
N GLU A 195 -2.58 18.72 4.17
CA GLU A 195 -1.44 19.21 4.96
C GLU A 195 -0.13 19.16 4.14
N GLU A 196 0.09 18.07 3.38
CA GLU A 196 1.37 17.80 2.76
C GLU A 196 1.47 18.20 1.28
N ARG A 197 0.42 18.71 0.66
CA ARG A 197 0.42 19.10 -0.74
C ARG A 197 1.51 20.12 -1.12
N LEU A 198 1.83 21.05 -0.20
CA LEU A 198 2.87 22.07 -0.43
C LEU A 198 4.28 21.50 -0.29
N ASN A 199 4.42 20.33 0.31
CA ASN A 199 5.65 19.57 0.42
C ASN A 199 5.82 18.57 -0.73
N ASN A 200 4.96 18.64 -1.77
CA ASN A 200 4.94 17.72 -2.91
C ASN A 200 4.78 16.24 -2.48
N ILE A 201 4.06 15.99 -1.38
CA ILE A 201 3.65 14.66 -0.95
C ILE A 201 2.18 14.47 -1.30
N ARG A 202 1.92 13.52 -2.18
CA ARG A 202 0.57 13.15 -2.62
C ARG A 202 0.08 12.00 -1.76
N VAL A 203 -1.20 12.07 -1.40
CA VAL A 203 -1.83 11.06 -0.56
C VAL A 203 -3.10 10.59 -1.25
N ASN A 204 -3.20 9.29 -1.47
CA ASN A 204 -4.32 8.67 -2.16
C ASN A 204 -4.85 7.46 -1.39
N ILE A 205 -6.06 7.04 -1.74
CA ILE A 205 -6.75 5.90 -1.13
C ILE A 205 -7.14 4.94 -2.24
N VAL A 206 -6.83 3.66 -2.05
CA VAL A 206 -7.41 2.55 -2.82
C VAL A 206 -8.34 1.79 -1.89
N ALA A 207 -9.60 1.62 -2.28
CA ALA A 207 -10.64 0.97 -1.48
C ALA A 207 -11.12 -0.32 -2.16
N PRO A 208 -10.42 -1.46 -1.96
CA PRO A 208 -10.81 -2.73 -2.59
C PRO A 208 -12.14 -3.26 -2.09
N GLY A 209 -12.81 -4.04 -2.96
CA GLY A 209 -13.85 -4.97 -2.58
C GLY A 209 -13.27 -6.28 -2.03
N LEU A 210 -13.93 -7.39 -2.36
CA LEU A 210 -13.41 -8.72 -2.06
C LEU A 210 -12.26 -9.05 -3.01
N VAL A 211 -11.07 -9.34 -2.46
CA VAL A 211 -9.85 -9.68 -3.22
C VAL A 211 -9.43 -11.10 -2.89
N GLU A 212 -8.99 -11.87 -3.89
CA GLU A 212 -8.53 -13.24 -3.73
C GLU A 212 -7.21 -13.29 -2.94
N THR A 213 -7.35 -13.41 -1.63
CA THR A 213 -6.27 -13.51 -0.63
C THR A 213 -6.75 -14.40 0.51
N ASP A 214 -5.85 -14.87 1.36
CA ASP A 214 -6.23 -15.61 2.58
C ASP A 214 -7.25 -14.85 3.45
N MET A 215 -7.13 -13.53 3.51
CA MET A 215 -8.09 -12.68 4.23
C MET A 215 -9.43 -12.67 3.50
N GLY A 216 -9.42 -12.52 2.18
CA GLY A 216 -10.63 -12.52 1.33
C GLY A 216 -11.38 -13.84 1.41
N VAL A 217 -10.67 -14.97 1.33
CA VAL A 217 -11.25 -16.31 1.48
C VAL A 217 -11.91 -16.48 2.86
N ARG A 218 -11.21 -16.07 3.94
CA ARG A 218 -11.79 -16.09 5.30
C ARG A 218 -13.03 -15.23 5.43
N LEU A 219 -13.03 -14.05 4.82
CA LEU A 219 -14.20 -13.15 4.80
C LEU A 219 -15.36 -13.77 4.04
N ALA A 220 -15.11 -14.32 2.85
CA ALA A 220 -16.13 -14.99 2.04
C ALA A 220 -16.73 -16.20 2.76
N ARG A 221 -15.91 -17.02 3.43
CA ARG A 221 -16.38 -18.11 4.30
C ARG A 221 -17.35 -17.61 5.38
N ALA A 222 -17.01 -16.50 6.03
CA ALA A 222 -17.86 -15.90 7.07
C ALA A 222 -19.18 -15.34 6.50
N MET A 223 -19.14 -14.72 5.31
CA MET A 223 -20.31 -14.15 4.66
C MET A 223 -21.27 -15.20 4.07
N THR A 224 -20.72 -16.27 3.51
CA THR A 224 -21.51 -17.31 2.79
C THR A 224 -21.85 -18.53 3.63
N GLY A 225 -21.19 -18.69 4.79
CA GLY A 225 -21.29 -19.92 5.60
C GLY A 225 -20.57 -21.14 4.99
N ARG A 226 -19.92 -20.99 3.84
CA ARG A 226 -19.22 -22.08 3.13
C ARG A 226 -17.83 -22.27 3.73
N ARG A 227 -17.71 -23.17 4.71
CA ARG A 227 -16.43 -23.40 5.43
C ARG A 227 -15.33 -24.05 4.58
N GLU A 228 -15.70 -24.78 3.52
CA GLU A 228 -14.80 -25.54 2.65
C GLU A 228 -14.32 -24.76 1.41
N MET A 229 -14.57 -23.45 1.36
CA MET A 229 -14.13 -22.61 0.26
C MET A 229 -12.61 -22.36 0.38
N ASP A 230 -11.81 -22.87 -0.55
CA ASP A 230 -10.36 -22.70 -0.56
C ASP A 230 -9.89 -21.51 -1.43
N ASP A 231 -10.73 -21.11 -2.39
CA ASP A 231 -10.53 -19.94 -3.25
C ASP A 231 -11.84 -19.17 -3.45
N LEU A 232 -11.79 -18.06 -4.16
CA LEU A 232 -12.97 -17.23 -4.45
C LEU A 232 -13.56 -17.45 -5.85
N ARG A 233 -13.05 -18.40 -6.63
CA ARG A 233 -13.48 -18.63 -8.03
C ARG A 233 -14.95 -19.00 -8.15
N SER A 234 -15.51 -19.66 -7.14
CA SER A 234 -16.97 -19.96 -7.09
C SER A 234 -17.84 -18.70 -6.97
N MET A 235 -17.23 -17.51 -6.78
CA MET A 235 -17.91 -16.22 -6.71
C MET A 235 -17.72 -15.39 -7.98
N ASP A 236 -16.95 -15.87 -8.96
CA ASP A 236 -16.62 -15.14 -10.17
C ASP A 236 -17.85 -14.70 -10.96
N GLU A 237 -18.83 -15.59 -11.13
CA GLU A 237 -20.08 -15.29 -11.88
C GLU A 237 -20.89 -14.14 -11.24
N ALA A 238 -20.81 -13.99 -9.92
CA ALA A 238 -21.49 -12.93 -9.19
C ALA A 238 -20.66 -11.63 -9.11
N ALA A 239 -19.41 -11.67 -9.53
CA ALA A 239 -18.52 -10.51 -9.49
C ALA A 239 -18.78 -9.58 -10.69
N PRO A 240 -18.64 -8.23 -10.52
CA PRO A 240 -19.00 -7.24 -11.53
C PRO A 240 -18.38 -7.44 -12.92
N PHE A 241 -17.18 -8.01 -12.99
CA PHE A 241 -16.44 -8.23 -14.24
C PHE A 241 -16.26 -9.72 -14.57
N GLY A 242 -17.14 -10.60 -14.04
CA GLY A 242 -17.06 -12.04 -14.25
C GLY A 242 -15.85 -12.70 -13.56
N ARG A 243 -15.21 -12.01 -12.64
CA ARG A 243 -14.16 -12.54 -11.76
C ARG A 243 -14.03 -11.74 -10.48
N VAL A 244 -13.61 -12.39 -9.42
CA VAL A 244 -13.23 -11.71 -8.18
C VAL A 244 -11.94 -10.92 -8.40
N CYS A 245 -11.83 -9.77 -7.72
CA CYS A 245 -10.65 -8.91 -7.78
C CYS A 245 -9.40 -9.67 -7.32
N GLN A 246 -8.31 -9.52 -8.07
CA GLN A 246 -7.02 -10.13 -7.77
C GLN A 246 -6.10 -9.12 -7.08
N PRO A 247 -5.09 -9.57 -6.31
CA PRO A 247 -4.09 -8.68 -5.72
C PRO A 247 -3.41 -7.74 -6.71
N GLU A 248 -3.17 -8.21 -7.94
CA GLU A 248 -2.54 -7.46 -9.03
C GLU A 248 -3.40 -6.29 -9.50
N ASP A 249 -4.73 -6.39 -9.44
CA ASP A 249 -5.63 -5.28 -9.77
C ASP A 249 -5.40 -4.10 -8.83
N ILE A 250 -5.17 -4.40 -7.55
CA ILE A 250 -4.88 -3.39 -6.53
C ILE A 250 -3.46 -2.83 -6.72
N ALA A 251 -2.49 -3.71 -7.01
CA ALA A 251 -1.11 -3.29 -7.26
C ALA A 251 -1.02 -2.33 -8.47
N ASN A 252 -1.77 -2.59 -9.54
CA ASN A 252 -1.84 -1.71 -10.71
C ASN A 252 -2.39 -0.33 -10.37
N ALA A 253 -3.45 -0.25 -9.55
CA ALA A 253 -3.99 1.04 -9.09
C ALA A 253 -2.97 1.81 -8.23
N VAL A 254 -2.26 1.11 -7.34
CA VAL A 254 -1.19 1.69 -6.52
C VAL A 254 -0.06 2.20 -7.40
N LEU A 255 0.41 1.41 -8.36
CA LEU A 255 1.46 1.81 -9.30
C LEU A 255 1.08 3.09 -10.04
N TRP A 256 -0.16 3.17 -10.54
CA TRP A 256 -0.63 4.37 -11.22
C TRP A 256 -0.51 5.61 -10.33
N PHE A 257 -0.95 5.56 -9.07
CA PHE A 257 -0.82 6.67 -8.12
C PHE A 257 0.64 7.05 -7.83
N CYS A 258 1.56 6.10 -7.84
CA CYS A 258 2.99 6.35 -7.63
C CYS A 258 3.73 6.80 -8.90
N SER A 259 3.12 6.64 -10.08
CA SER A 259 3.72 6.94 -11.37
C SER A 259 3.75 8.44 -11.69
N PRO A 260 4.58 8.90 -12.65
CA PRO A 260 4.55 10.26 -13.14
C PRO A 260 3.21 10.66 -13.76
N SER A 261 2.41 9.71 -14.24
CA SER A 261 1.10 9.95 -14.85
C SER A 261 0.07 10.52 -13.88
N ALA A 262 0.20 10.22 -12.57
CA ALA A 262 -0.62 10.78 -11.52
C ALA A 262 0.02 12.06 -10.96
N SER A 263 0.22 13.07 -11.81
CA SER A 263 0.95 14.30 -11.46
C SER A 263 0.11 15.34 -10.71
N TYR A 264 -1.24 15.16 -10.70
CA TYR A 264 -2.19 16.10 -10.06
C TYR A 264 -3.04 15.43 -9.01
#